data_84300ab44bef63384e1d030e0ca44724
#
_entry.id   84300ab44bef63384e1d030e0ca44724
#
_cell.length_a   1.000
_cell.length_b   1.000
_cell.length_c   1.000
_cell.angle_alpha   90.00
_cell.angle_beta   90.00
_cell.angle_gamma   90.00
#
_symmetry.space_group_name_H-M   'P 1'
#
loop_
_entity.id
_entity.type
_entity.pdbx_description
1 polymer ?
#
loop_
_entity_poly.entity_id
_entity_poly.type
_entity_poly.pdbx_seq_one_letter_code
_entity_poly.pdbx_strand_id
1 'polypeptide(L)'
;MSVIKNERLLRVLNHLPVDRVPVWMMRQAGRTDPEYNQLKKNDGRSLEKIFADPEVSIKISLLPKRIGVDAIIMFQDILTPLTPAGAGFNFAPGPILERPIRSMAQVKALRAFDPEVDLQSVSQILKGLNAELKGELPVLGFAGSPMSLAFFMIAGRSPNQKIEEVLAFIEEQTEITKALLEWLTLMTVDYLNFQIASGAHAVQLFESFADVIPLEIYKKFVQPTQEKIFSALETTSPSILFTKESPHLDLMLRSGASVLSVGNCINLKPAQKQAPEMIYQGNVDNKIVADGTKEDITQAIRKCFEQSGRKNHILNLNHGLLERTPFENVQHFVKVAKEFGRVE
;
A
#
# COMPACT_ATOMS: atom_id res chain seq x y z
N MET A 1 0.54 -9.67 -21.98
CA MET A 1 0.84 -8.32 -21.44
C MET A 1 1.79 -7.59 -22.38
N SER A 2 1.64 -6.27 -22.56
CA SER A 2 2.59 -5.47 -23.35
C SER A 2 3.96 -5.44 -22.65
N VAL A 3 5.06 -5.40 -23.42
CA VAL A 3 6.41 -5.24 -22.88
C VAL A 3 6.51 -3.89 -22.15
N ILE A 4 6.96 -3.91 -20.90
CA ILE A 4 7.13 -2.69 -20.10
C ILE A 4 8.44 -2.01 -20.49
N LYS A 5 8.38 -0.72 -20.89
CA LYS A 5 9.56 0.05 -21.32
C LYS A 5 10.44 0.48 -20.15
N ASN A 6 9.85 0.92 -19.05
CA ASN A 6 10.56 1.20 -17.81
C ASN A 6 10.44 0.00 -16.88
N GLU A 7 11.35 -0.94 -17.05
CA GLU A 7 11.36 -2.22 -16.33
C GLU A 7 12.01 -2.15 -14.94
N ARG A 8 12.57 -1.00 -14.52
CA ARG A 8 13.42 -0.91 -13.30
C ARG A 8 12.77 -1.53 -12.08
N LEU A 9 11.51 -1.20 -11.80
CA LEU A 9 10.80 -1.80 -10.68
C LEU A 9 10.69 -3.33 -10.85
N LEU A 10 10.22 -3.79 -12.01
CA LEU A 10 10.03 -5.22 -12.27
C LEU A 10 11.36 -5.98 -12.27
N ARG A 11 12.45 -5.36 -12.74
CA ARG A 11 13.78 -5.96 -12.69
C ARG A 11 14.26 -6.16 -11.25
N VAL A 12 14.10 -5.14 -10.39
CA VAL A 12 14.43 -5.28 -8.95
C VAL A 12 13.56 -6.37 -8.32
N LEU A 13 12.26 -6.40 -8.60
CA LEU A 13 11.32 -7.40 -8.10
C LEU A 13 11.67 -8.85 -8.52
N ASN A 14 12.44 -8.99 -9.59
CA ASN A 14 12.95 -10.28 -10.12
C ASN A 14 14.46 -10.47 -9.90
N HIS A 15 15.07 -9.70 -8.99
CA HIS A 15 16.51 -9.75 -8.69
C HIS A 15 17.43 -9.55 -9.91
N LEU A 16 16.97 -8.80 -10.91
CA LEU A 16 17.72 -8.46 -12.11
C LEU A 16 18.45 -7.13 -11.96
N PRO A 17 19.61 -6.95 -12.59
CA PRO A 17 20.35 -5.68 -12.54
C PRO A 17 19.55 -4.50 -13.08
N VAL A 18 19.75 -3.33 -12.48
CA VAL A 18 19.16 -2.06 -12.91
C VAL A 18 20.24 -0.98 -13.06
N ASP A 19 20.02 -0.01 -13.93
CA ASP A 19 20.88 1.16 -14.10
C ASP A 19 20.79 2.15 -12.92
N ARG A 20 19.66 2.12 -12.20
CA ARG A 20 19.43 2.87 -10.98
C ARG A 20 18.31 2.27 -10.14
N VAL A 21 18.31 2.59 -8.87
CA VAL A 21 17.21 2.25 -7.94
C VAL A 21 15.89 2.85 -8.45
N PRO A 22 14.83 2.04 -8.60
CA PRO A 22 13.50 2.56 -8.94
C PRO A 22 12.91 3.38 -7.80
N VAL A 23 12.10 4.39 -8.15
CA VAL A 23 11.45 5.30 -7.20
C VAL A 23 9.95 5.43 -7.49
N TRP A 24 9.14 5.27 -6.48
CA TRP A 24 7.73 5.63 -6.46
C TRP A 24 7.32 5.96 -5.01
N MET A 25 6.14 6.53 -4.80
CA MET A 25 5.73 6.93 -3.46
C MET A 25 4.29 6.53 -3.18
N MET A 26 4.03 5.98 -2.01
CA MET A 26 2.67 5.78 -1.53
C MET A 26 1.94 7.14 -1.45
N ARG A 27 0.69 7.17 -1.90
CA ARG A 27 -0.15 8.38 -2.02
C ARG A 27 0.39 9.42 -3.01
N GLN A 28 1.22 9.01 -3.98
CA GLN A 28 1.77 9.89 -5.02
C GLN A 28 0.68 10.53 -5.91
N ALA A 29 -0.46 9.85 -6.11
CA ALA A 29 -1.68 10.42 -6.68
C ALA A 29 -2.59 10.84 -5.53
N GLY A 30 -2.66 12.14 -5.22
CA GLY A 30 -3.41 12.58 -4.05
C GLY A 30 -3.25 14.08 -3.73
N ARG A 31 -3.61 14.44 -2.50
CA ARG A 31 -3.80 15.83 -2.03
C ARG A 31 -2.59 16.77 -2.13
N THR A 32 -1.39 16.22 -2.26
CA THR A 32 -0.17 17.00 -2.51
C THR A 32 -0.10 17.58 -3.92
N ASP A 33 -0.86 16.99 -4.84
CA ASP A 33 -0.84 17.34 -6.26
C ASP A 33 -1.90 18.41 -6.57
N PRO A 34 -1.52 19.61 -7.07
CA PRO A 34 -2.46 20.68 -7.42
C PRO A 34 -3.49 20.25 -8.46
N GLU A 35 -3.10 19.40 -9.44
CA GLU A 35 -4.00 18.92 -10.48
C GLU A 35 -5.04 17.93 -9.93
N TYR A 36 -4.64 17.06 -9.00
CA TYR A 36 -5.59 16.24 -8.24
C TYR A 36 -6.62 17.10 -7.52
N ASN A 37 -6.17 18.13 -6.81
CA ASN A 37 -7.04 19.02 -6.05
C ASN A 37 -8.03 19.75 -6.98
N GLN A 38 -7.58 20.17 -8.17
CA GLN A 38 -8.45 20.77 -9.16
C GLN A 38 -9.47 19.78 -9.73
N LEU A 39 -9.03 18.55 -10.09
CA LEU A 39 -9.92 17.49 -10.57
C LEU A 39 -10.99 17.16 -9.53
N LYS A 40 -10.60 16.96 -8.26
CA LYS A 40 -11.53 16.67 -7.16
C LYS A 40 -12.53 17.82 -6.93
N LYS A 41 -12.06 19.08 -7.00
CA LYS A 41 -12.92 20.26 -6.84
C LYS A 41 -13.95 20.37 -7.97
N ASN A 42 -13.52 20.12 -9.19
CA ASN A 42 -14.41 20.18 -10.37
C ASN A 42 -15.43 19.03 -10.37
N ASP A 43 -15.03 17.84 -9.92
CA ASP A 43 -15.90 16.67 -9.83
C ASP A 43 -16.99 16.85 -8.78
N GLY A 44 -16.64 17.35 -7.60
CA GLY A 44 -17.56 17.63 -6.49
C GLY A 44 -18.19 16.41 -5.81
N ARG A 45 -17.98 15.21 -6.32
CA ARG A 45 -18.49 13.96 -5.73
C ARG A 45 -17.69 13.55 -4.49
N SER A 46 -18.27 12.66 -3.69
CA SER A 46 -17.59 12.01 -2.57
C SER A 46 -16.48 11.04 -3.06
N LEU A 47 -15.51 10.75 -2.20
CA LEU A 47 -14.35 9.92 -2.58
C LEU A 47 -14.77 8.51 -3.02
N GLU A 48 -15.73 7.89 -2.34
CA GLU A 48 -16.22 6.57 -2.71
C GLU A 48 -16.82 6.53 -4.14
N LYS A 49 -17.47 7.61 -4.57
CA LYS A 49 -17.99 7.74 -5.94
C LYS A 49 -16.87 7.93 -6.95
N ILE A 50 -15.82 8.66 -6.59
CA ILE A 50 -14.63 8.84 -7.42
C ILE A 50 -13.87 7.51 -7.55
N PHE A 51 -13.71 6.75 -6.47
CA PHE A 51 -13.08 5.41 -6.50
C PHE A 51 -13.88 4.41 -7.36
N ALA A 52 -15.20 4.51 -7.37
CA ALA A 52 -16.07 3.66 -8.19
C ALA A 52 -16.14 4.06 -9.66
N ASP A 53 -15.59 5.22 -10.05
CA ASP A 53 -15.57 5.74 -11.41
C ASP A 53 -14.24 5.43 -12.10
N PRO A 54 -14.19 4.48 -13.04
CA PRO A 54 -12.94 4.09 -13.71
C PRO A 54 -12.27 5.24 -14.46
N GLU A 55 -13.03 6.08 -15.15
CA GLU A 55 -12.47 7.17 -15.96
C GLU A 55 -11.71 8.18 -15.09
N VAL A 56 -12.32 8.61 -13.99
CA VAL A 56 -11.71 9.57 -13.07
C VAL A 56 -10.55 8.94 -12.30
N SER A 57 -10.71 7.70 -11.81
CA SER A 57 -9.63 6.98 -11.11
C SER A 57 -8.41 6.76 -12.00
N ILE A 58 -8.58 6.43 -13.29
CA ILE A 58 -7.49 6.32 -14.26
C ILE A 58 -6.78 7.67 -14.41
N LYS A 59 -7.50 8.74 -14.65
CA LYS A 59 -6.93 10.10 -14.78
C LYS A 59 -6.09 10.46 -13.56
N ILE A 60 -6.62 10.26 -12.36
CA ILE A 60 -5.91 10.57 -11.11
C ILE A 60 -4.68 9.68 -10.96
N SER A 61 -4.80 8.37 -11.20
CA SER A 61 -3.68 7.42 -11.08
C SER A 61 -2.50 7.80 -11.98
N LEU A 62 -2.75 8.39 -13.15
CA LEU A 62 -1.73 8.76 -14.13
C LEU A 62 -1.00 10.08 -13.80
N LEU A 63 -1.52 10.93 -12.93
CA LEU A 63 -0.91 12.22 -12.58
C LEU A 63 0.59 12.11 -12.19
N PRO A 64 1.02 11.11 -11.39
CA PRO A 64 2.43 10.99 -11.02
C PRO A 64 3.38 10.68 -12.18
N LYS A 65 2.88 10.24 -13.33
CA LYS A 65 3.73 10.01 -14.52
C LYS A 65 4.55 11.26 -14.88
N ARG A 66 3.98 12.47 -14.77
CA ARG A 66 4.65 13.73 -15.12
C ARG A 66 5.84 14.10 -14.20
N ILE A 67 5.87 13.57 -12.97
CA ILE A 67 7.02 13.77 -12.09
C ILE A 67 8.09 12.70 -12.27
N GLY A 68 7.80 11.67 -13.09
CA GLY A 68 8.76 10.68 -13.52
C GLY A 68 9.00 9.54 -12.54
N VAL A 69 8.00 9.10 -11.81
CA VAL A 69 8.03 7.88 -11.00
C VAL A 69 8.26 6.63 -11.85
N ASP A 70 8.69 5.54 -11.24
CA ASP A 70 8.98 4.26 -11.93
C ASP A 70 7.83 3.24 -11.83
N ALA A 71 6.74 3.59 -11.18
CA ALA A 71 5.52 2.78 -11.14
C ALA A 71 4.29 3.66 -10.91
N ILE A 72 3.14 3.19 -11.38
CA ILE A 72 1.83 3.75 -11.07
C ILE A 72 1.11 2.81 -10.12
N ILE A 73 0.61 3.32 -9.00
CA ILE A 73 -0.33 2.61 -8.15
C ILE A 73 -1.74 3.12 -8.45
N MET A 74 -2.71 2.20 -8.58
CA MET A 74 -4.09 2.59 -8.86
C MET A 74 -4.64 3.50 -7.75
N PHE A 75 -5.46 4.47 -8.12
CA PHE A 75 -6.12 5.37 -7.17
C PHE A 75 -7.39 4.70 -6.63
N GLN A 76 -7.28 4.14 -5.44
CA GLN A 76 -8.35 3.43 -4.71
C GLN A 76 -8.15 3.60 -3.19
N ASP A 77 -9.07 3.05 -2.39
CA ASP A 77 -8.97 2.97 -0.94
C ASP A 77 -8.84 1.52 -0.47
N ILE A 78 -8.15 1.29 0.65
CA ILE A 78 -8.02 -0.06 1.25
C ILE A 78 -9.37 -0.62 1.71
N LEU A 79 -10.37 0.24 1.96
CA LEU A 79 -11.71 -0.14 2.40
C LEU A 79 -12.66 -0.48 1.23
N THR A 80 -12.23 -0.25 -0.03
CA THR A 80 -13.04 -0.51 -1.23
C THR A 80 -13.75 -1.87 -1.23
N PRO A 81 -13.10 -3.00 -0.90
CA PRO A 81 -13.74 -4.32 -0.94
C PRO A 81 -14.78 -4.54 0.17
N LEU A 82 -14.83 -3.71 1.20
CA LEU A 82 -15.76 -3.88 2.31
C LEU A 82 -17.21 -3.47 1.96
N THR A 83 -17.39 -2.55 1.03
CA THR A 83 -18.72 -2.09 0.62
C THR A 83 -19.58 -3.22 0.05
N PRO A 84 -19.13 -3.98 -0.96
CA PRO A 84 -19.92 -5.09 -1.49
C PRO A 84 -20.11 -6.23 -0.48
N ALA A 85 -19.21 -6.35 0.50
CA ALA A 85 -19.31 -7.32 1.58
C ALA A 85 -20.37 -6.97 2.64
N GLY A 86 -21.06 -5.84 2.51
CA GLY A 86 -22.07 -5.36 3.47
C GLY A 86 -21.49 -4.59 4.66
N ALA A 87 -20.21 -4.22 4.59
CA ALA A 87 -19.54 -3.39 5.60
C ALA A 87 -19.00 -2.09 4.97
N GLY A 88 -19.84 -1.42 4.19
CA GLY A 88 -19.47 -0.20 3.47
C GLY A 88 -19.20 0.98 4.38
N PHE A 89 -18.22 1.80 3.98
CA PHE A 89 -17.85 3.03 4.65
C PHE A 89 -18.31 4.24 3.84
N ASN A 90 -18.91 5.23 4.55
CA ASN A 90 -19.17 6.56 4.02
C ASN A 90 -18.00 7.49 4.41
N PHE A 91 -17.57 8.34 3.47
CA PHE A 91 -16.46 9.29 3.70
C PHE A 91 -17.00 10.71 3.94
N ALA A 92 -17.24 11.06 5.24
CA ALA A 92 -17.74 12.39 5.59
C ALA A 92 -17.27 12.84 7.00
N PRO A 93 -16.12 13.51 7.16
CA PRO A 93 -14.97 13.73 6.27
C PRO A 93 -13.98 12.56 6.18
N GLY A 94 -14.10 11.53 7.03
CA GLY A 94 -13.31 10.30 7.05
C GLY A 94 -14.21 9.06 6.93
N PRO A 95 -13.63 7.84 6.89
CA PRO A 95 -14.43 6.62 6.79
C PRO A 95 -15.27 6.41 8.05
N ILE A 96 -16.57 6.20 7.86
CA ILE A 96 -17.56 5.91 8.92
C ILE A 96 -18.34 4.67 8.52
N LEU A 97 -18.29 3.64 9.34
CA LEU A 97 -19.11 2.43 9.25
C LEU A 97 -20.32 2.56 10.16
N GLU A 98 -21.53 2.38 9.63
CA GLU A 98 -22.76 2.53 10.40
C GLU A 98 -22.89 1.51 11.54
N ARG A 99 -22.39 0.29 11.30
CA ARG A 99 -22.51 -0.84 12.25
C ARG A 99 -21.15 -1.45 12.52
N PRO A 100 -20.36 -0.91 13.47
CA PRO A 100 -19.10 -1.51 13.89
C PRO A 100 -19.27 -2.95 14.34
N ILE A 101 -18.27 -3.81 14.05
CA ILE A 101 -18.31 -5.22 14.45
C ILE A 101 -18.19 -5.35 15.98
N ARG A 102 -19.17 -6.04 16.60
CA ARG A 102 -19.26 -6.27 18.05
C ARG A 102 -19.66 -7.71 18.40
N SER A 103 -20.09 -8.52 17.42
CA SER A 103 -20.62 -9.85 17.70
C SER A 103 -20.33 -10.84 16.59
N MET A 104 -20.32 -12.11 16.94
CA MET A 104 -20.17 -13.21 15.97
C MET A 104 -21.29 -13.20 14.93
N ALA A 105 -22.50 -12.80 15.31
CA ALA A 105 -23.63 -12.70 14.38
C ALA A 105 -23.37 -11.68 13.28
N GLN A 106 -22.72 -10.55 13.59
CA GLN A 106 -22.34 -9.54 12.58
C GLN A 106 -21.25 -10.07 11.64
N VAL A 107 -20.26 -10.83 12.14
CA VAL A 107 -19.25 -11.45 11.28
C VAL A 107 -19.90 -12.46 10.33
N LYS A 108 -20.78 -13.32 10.82
CA LYS A 108 -21.52 -14.31 10.01
C LYS A 108 -22.48 -13.66 9.01
N ALA A 109 -22.88 -12.44 9.22
CA ALA A 109 -23.74 -11.69 8.30
C ALA A 109 -22.96 -10.97 7.17
N LEU A 110 -21.62 -10.99 7.21
CA LEU A 110 -20.82 -10.48 6.09
C LEU A 110 -21.08 -11.33 4.85
N ARG A 111 -21.32 -10.65 3.73
CA ARG A 111 -21.70 -11.29 2.48
C ARG A 111 -20.48 -12.00 1.86
N ALA A 112 -20.72 -13.14 1.21
CA ALA A 112 -19.71 -13.75 0.36
C ALA A 112 -19.23 -12.72 -0.70
N PHE A 113 -17.93 -12.69 -0.90
CA PHE A 113 -17.27 -11.74 -1.78
C PHE A 113 -16.89 -12.41 -3.10
N ASP A 114 -17.30 -11.81 -4.21
CA ASP A 114 -16.88 -12.18 -5.55
C ASP A 114 -16.38 -10.92 -6.27
N PRO A 115 -15.05 -10.72 -6.36
CA PRO A 115 -14.49 -9.49 -6.93
C PRO A 115 -14.79 -9.32 -8.41
N GLU A 116 -15.02 -10.40 -9.17
CA GLU A 116 -15.39 -10.34 -10.61
C GLU A 116 -16.79 -9.74 -10.80
N VAL A 117 -17.68 -9.97 -9.85
CA VAL A 117 -19.05 -9.43 -9.87
C VAL A 117 -19.10 -8.09 -9.12
N ASP A 118 -18.52 -8.05 -7.95
CA ASP A 118 -18.67 -6.95 -6.98
C ASP A 118 -17.78 -5.74 -7.27
N LEU A 119 -16.62 -5.93 -7.92
CA LEU A 119 -15.61 -4.88 -8.13
C LEU A 119 -15.15 -4.75 -9.59
N GLN A 120 -16.07 -4.83 -10.53
CA GLN A 120 -15.79 -4.66 -11.96
C GLN A 120 -15.05 -3.33 -12.26
N SER A 121 -15.36 -2.26 -11.53
CA SER A 121 -14.67 -0.96 -11.65
C SER A 121 -13.16 -1.08 -11.43
N VAL A 122 -12.72 -1.90 -10.48
CA VAL A 122 -11.28 -2.12 -10.21
C VAL A 122 -10.59 -2.79 -11.40
N SER A 123 -11.22 -3.81 -12.01
CA SER A 123 -10.71 -4.43 -13.23
C SER A 123 -10.66 -3.43 -14.40
N GLN A 124 -11.69 -2.60 -14.55
CA GLN A 124 -11.72 -1.56 -15.58
C GLN A 124 -10.62 -0.52 -15.38
N ILE A 125 -10.35 -0.12 -14.12
CA ILE A 125 -9.25 0.79 -13.80
C ILE A 125 -7.89 0.17 -14.17
N LEU A 126 -7.60 -1.06 -13.75
CA LEU A 126 -6.32 -1.71 -14.04
C LEU A 126 -6.10 -1.93 -15.53
N LYS A 127 -7.13 -2.40 -16.25
CA LYS A 127 -7.09 -2.57 -17.72
C LYS A 127 -6.93 -1.22 -18.42
N GLY A 128 -7.66 -0.19 -17.98
CA GLY A 128 -7.56 1.17 -18.52
C GLY A 128 -6.20 1.80 -18.29
N LEU A 129 -5.62 1.65 -17.10
CA LEU A 129 -4.25 2.11 -16.82
C LEU A 129 -3.23 1.44 -17.75
N ASN A 130 -3.33 0.14 -17.97
CA ASN A 130 -2.44 -0.56 -18.91
C ASN A 130 -2.61 -0.09 -20.35
N ALA A 131 -3.85 0.19 -20.77
CA ALA A 131 -4.15 0.70 -22.09
C ALA A 131 -3.58 2.11 -22.30
N GLU A 132 -3.73 3.02 -21.32
CA GLU A 132 -3.22 4.39 -21.38
C GLU A 132 -1.70 4.46 -21.29
N LEU A 133 -1.10 3.63 -20.44
CA LEU A 133 0.37 3.59 -20.26
C LEU A 133 1.08 2.93 -21.44
N LYS A 134 0.43 2.07 -22.22
CA LYS A 134 1.02 1.39 -23.39
C LYS A 134 2.39 0.76 -23.09
N GLY A 135 2.52 0.17 -21.91
CA GLY A 135 3.75 -0.41 -21.42
C GLY A 135 4.83 0.58 -20.97
N GLU A 136 4.54 1.86 -20.78
CA GLU A 136 5.56 2.82 -20.31
C GLU A 136 6.01 2.56 -18.87
N LEU A 137 5.08 2.22 -17.98
CA LEU A 137 5.31 1.98 -16.55
C LEU A 137 4.52 0.77 -16.05
N PRO A 138 5.03 0.04 -15.05
CA PRO A 138 4.26 -0.99 -14.38
C PRO A 138 3.14 -0.38 -13.52
N VAL A 139 2.03 -1.12 -13.40
CA VAL A 139 0.87 -0.78 -12.58
C VAL A 139 0.85 -1.66 -11.33
N LEU A 140 0.69 -1.04 -10.17
CA LEU A 140 0.59 -1.70 -8.87
C LEU A 140 -0.87 -1.76 -8.43
N GLY A 141 -1.27 -2.96 -7.98
CA GLY A 141 -2.48 -3.17 -7.21
C GLY A 141 -2.19 -3.12 -5.70
N PHE A 142 -3.24 -3.14 -4.88
CA PHE A 142 -3.06 -3.21 -3.43
C PHE A 142 -4.34 -3.62 -2.69
N ALA A 143 -4.17 -4.01 -1.42
CA ALA A 143 -5.25 -4.22 -0.47
C ALA A 143 -4.83 -3.80 0.95
N GLY A 144 -5.80 -3.56 1.82
CA GLY A 144 -5.57 -3.48 3.26
C GLY A 144 -5.28 -4.87 3.83
N SER A 145 -4.34 -4.97 4.77
CA SER A 145 -4.14 -6.20 5.55
C SER A 145 -5.38 -6.49 6.41
N PRO A 146 -5.71 -7.77 6.65
CA PRO A 146 -6.86 -8.15 7.47
C PRO A 146 -6.93 -7.43 8.81
N MET A 147 -5.79 -7.28 9.51
CA MET A 147 -5.77 -6.57 10.78
C MET A 147 -6.04 -5.08 10.59
N SER A 148 -5.47 -4.44 9.59
CA SER A 148 -5.76 -3.03 9.25
C SER A 148 -7.25 -2.81 8.95
N LEU A 149 -7.88 -3.70 8.19
CA LEU A 149 -9.31 -3.65 7.91
C LEU A 149 -10.15 -3.88 9.17
N ALA A 150 -9.76 -4.86 10.00
CA ALA A 150 -10.42 -5.16 11.28
C ALA A 150 -10.40 -3.94 12.22
N PHE A 151 -9.29 -3.19 12.27
CA PHE A 151 -9.21 -1.95 13.06
C PHE A 151 -10.29 -0.94 12.66
N PHE A 152 -10.49 -0.72 11.36
CA PHE A 152 -11.57 0.15 10.86
C PHE A 152 -12.95 -0.42 11.18
N MET A 153 -13.17 -1.72 10.97
CA MET A 153 -14.47 -2.36 11.19
C MET A 153 -14.85 -2.41 12.68
N ILE A 154 -13.89 -2.61 13.58
CA ILE A 154 -14.12 -2.59 15.02
C ILE A 154 -14.27 -1.15 15.51
N ALA A 155 -13.42 -0.21 15.09
CA ALA A 155 -13.56 1.20 15.50
C ALA A 155 -14.81 1.86 14.92
N GLY A 156 -15.32 1.42 13.78
CA GLY A 156 -16.42 2.01 13.04
C GLY A 156 -16.06 3.33 12.34
N ARG A 157 -14.81 3.74 12.41
CA ARG A 157 -14.22 4.95 11.80
C ARG A 157 -12.71 4.82 11.73
N SER A 158 -12.02 5.90 11.32
CA SER A 158 -10.56 5.95 11.47
C SER A 158 -10.18 5.64 12.93
N PRO A 159 -9.34 4.61 13.17
CA PRO A 159 -9.08 4.12 14.54
C PRO A 159 -8.12 4.97 15.35
N ASN A 160 -7.53 6.06 14.80
CA ASN A 160 -6.47 6.84 15.45
C ASN A 160 -6.76 7.29 16.89
N GLN A 161 -8.04 7.55 17.21
CA GLN A 161 -8.49 7.94 18.56
C GLN A 161 -9.07 6.77 19.37
N LYS A 162 -9.02 5.54 18.83
CA LYS A 162 -9.65 4.33 19.38
C LYS A 162 -8.73 3.11 19.39
N ILE A 163 -7.43 3.34 19.27
CA ILE A 163 -6.45 2.24 19.21
C ILE A 163 -6.57 1.33 20.41
N GLU A 164 -6.62 1.89 21.63
CA GLU A 164 -6.72 1.12 22.87
C GLU A 164 -8.04 0.32 22.94
N GLU A 165 -9.17 0.94 22.56
CA GLU A 165 -10.47 0.25 22.50
C GLU A 165 -10.46 -0.93 21.53
N VAL A 166 -9.80 -0.76 20.36
CA VAL A 166 -9.69 -1.80 19.34
C VAL A 166 -8.79 -2.93 19.82
N LEU A 167 -7.65 -2.61 20.42
CA LEU A 167 -6.73 -3.62 20.98
C LEU A 167 -7.38 -4.42 22.10
N ALA A 168 -8.08 -3.75 23.03
CA ALA A 168 -8.83 -4.41 24.10
C ALA A 168 -9.90 -5.36 23.51
N PHE A 169 -10.67 -4.92 22.49
CA PHE A 169 -11.64 -5.78 21.84
C PHE A 169 -10.98 -7.02 21.19
N ILE A 170 -9.82 -6.85 20.52
CA ILE A 170 -9.09 -7.95 19.89
C ILE A 170 -8.67 -9.02 20.93
N GLU A 171 -8.23 -8.61 22.10
CA GLU A 171 -7.82 -9.51 23.18
C GLU A 171 -9.00 -10.18 23.88
N GLU A 172 -10.02 -9.39 24.26
CA GLU A 172 -11.18 -9.86 25.00
C GLU A 172 -12.13 -10.71 24.14
N GLN A 173 -12.30 -10.33 22.85
CA GLN A 173 -13.21 -10.99 21.92
C GLN A 173 -12.45 -11.88 20.91
N THR A 174 -11.54 -12.72 21.42
CA THR A 174 -10.61 -13.52 20.61
C THR A 174 -11.32 -14.34 19.51
N GLU A 175 -12.45 -14.96 19.78
CA GLU A 175 -13.15 -15.81 18.81
C GLU A 175 -13.83 -14.99 17.71
N ILE A 176 -14.37 -13.82 18.07
CA ILE A 176 -14.92 -12.88 17.07
C ILE A 176 -13.80 -12.34 16.21
N THR A 177 -12.68 -11.97 16.81
CA THR A 177 -11.48 -11.48 16.10
C THR A 177 -10.93 -12.53 15.13
N LYS A 178 -10.78 -13.77 15.55
CA LYS A 178 -10.34 -14.86 14.65
C LYS A 178 -11.27 -15.04 13.46
N ALA A 179 -12.57 -15.13 13.70
CA ALA A 179 -13.55 -15.30 12.64
C ALA A 179 -13.55 -14.12 11.65
N LEU A 180 -13.44 -12.88 12.16
CA LEU A 180 -13.34 -11.68 11.34
C LEU A 180 -12.07 -11.69 10.49
N LEU A 181 -10.91 -11.99 11.09
CA LEU A 181 -9.63 -12.04 10.38
C LEU A 181 -9.58 -13.17 9.35
N GLU A 182 -10.18 -14.31 9.63
CA GLU A 182 -10.28 -15.40 8.66
C GLU A 182 -11.09 -14.99 7.44
N TRP A 183 -12.25 -14.39 7.66
CA TRP A 183 -13.10 -13.87 6.58
C TRP A 183 -12.36 -12.78 5.75
N LEU A 184 -11.73 -11.82 6.43
CA LEU A 184 -10.95 -10.76 5.78
C LEU A 184 -9.76 -11.30 5.00
N THR A 185 -9.12 -12.37 5.51
CA THR A 185 -7.99 -13.02 4.84
C THR A 185 -8.40 -13.62 3.49
N LEU A 186 -9.51 -14.37 3.47
CA LEU A 186 -10.05 -14.95 2.24
C LEU A 186 -10.44 -13.86 1.24
N MET A 187 -11.19 -12.86 1.69
CA MET A 187 -11.55 -11.70 0.86
C MET A 187 -10.32 -11.01 0.27
N THR A 188 -9.26 -10.82 1.07
CA THR A 188 -8.02 -10.14 0.62
C THR A 188 -7.27 -10.97 -0.42
N VAL A 189 -7.21 -12.29 -0.25
CA VAL A 189 -6.61 -13.21 -1.24
C VAL A 189 -7.36 -13.12 -2.57
N ASP A 190 -8.68 -13.24 -2.55
CA ASP A 190 -9.51 -13.18 -3.76
C ASP A 190 -9.36 -11.81 -4.45
N TYR A 191 -9.35 -10.74 -3.67
CA TYR A 191 -9.21 -9.37 -4.19
C TYR A 191 -7.84 -9.10 -4.82
N LEU A 192 -6.74 -9.57 -4.22
CA LEU A 192 -5.40 -9.40 -4.77
C LEU A 192 -5.19 -10.25 -6.02
N ASN A 193 -5.64 -11.51 -6.03
CA ASN A 193 -5.59 -12.37 -7.22
C ASN A 193 -6.43 -11.81 -8.36
N PHE A 194 -7.60 -11.25 -8.08
CA PHE A 194 -8.42 -10.54 -9.06
C PHE A 194 -7.68 -9.33 -9.67
N GLN A 195 -6.95 -8.56 -8.86
CA GLN A 195 -6.16 -7.44 -9.37
C GLN A 195 -5.00 -7.93 -10.26
N ILE A 196 -4.33 -9.02 -9.88
CA ILE A 196 -3.29 -9.67 -10.70
C ILE A 196 -3.88 -10.11 -12.05
N ALA A 197 -4.99 -10.83 -12.03
CA ALA A 197 -5.70 -11.27 -13.24
C ALA A 197 -6.19 -10.08 -14.10
N SER A 198 -6.50 -8.94 -13.47
CA SER A 198 -6.90 -7.70 -14.14
C SER A 198 -5.74 -6.87 -14.69
N GLY A 199 -4.48 -7.32 -14.50
CA GLY A 199 -3.29 -6.70 -15.09
C GLY A 199 -2.42 -5.88 -14.13
N ALA A 200 -2.55 -6.05 -12.82
CA ALA A 200 -1.56 -5.52 -11.89
C ALA A 200 -0.22 -6.29 -12.05
N HIS A 201 0.89 -5.56 -12.15
CA HIS A 201 2.22 -6.15 -12.35
C HIS A 201 2.89 -6.56 -11.02
N ALA A 202 2.45 -5.99 -9.92
CA ALA A 202 2.76 -6.37 -8.56
C ALA A 202 1.64 -5.88 -7.64
N VAL A 203 1.55 -6.45 -6.44
CA VAL A 203 0.52 -6.06 -5.46
C VAL A 203 1.14 -5.74 -4.10
N GLN A 204 0.56 -4.77 -3.39
CA GLN A 204 1.01 -4.37 -2.06
C GLN A 204 -0.09 -4.58 -1.00
N LEU A 205 0.27 -5.30 0.07
CA LEU A 205 -0.56 -5.46 1.26
C LEU A 205 -0.20 -4.40 2.29
N PHE A 206 -1.18 -3.61 2.73
CA PHE A 206 -0.96 -2.50 3.66
C PHE A 206 -1.32 -2.88 5.10
N GLU A 207 -0.31 -3.09 5.97
CA GLU A 207 -0.47 -3.17 7.41
C GLU A 207 -0.25 -1.78 8.04
N SER A 208 -1.32 -1.01 8.09
CA SER A 208 -1.30 0.42 8.40
C SER A 208 -1.23 0.76 9.89
N PHE A 209 -1.34 -0.24 10.77
CA PHE A 209 -1.34 -0.07 12.22
C PHE A 209 -0.24 -0.89 12.91
N ALA A 210 0.75 -1.38 12.15
CA ALA A 210 1.82 -2.23 12.68
C ALA A 210 2.64 -1.56 13.80
N ASP A 211 2.70 -0.22 13.81
CA ASP A 211 3.38 0.59 14.82
C ASP A 211 2.71 0.56 16.20
N VAL A 212 1.42 0.26 16.25
CA VAL A 212 0.64 0.27 17.50
C VAL A 212 0.18 -1.13 17.95
N ILE A 213 0.44 -2.16 17.15
CA ILE A 213 0.07 -3.55 17.48
C ILE A 213 1.15 -4.16 18.37
N PRO A 214 0.82 -4.60 19.62
CA PRO A 214 1.74 -5.32 20.47
C PRO A 214 2.28 -6.60 19.83
N LEU A 215 3.53 -6.96 20.15
CA LEU A 215 4.23 -8.11 19.58
C LEU A 215 3.42 -9.41 19.68
N GLU A 216 2.77 -9.67 20.81
CA GLU A 216 2.02 -10.91 21.02
C GLU A 216 0.73 -10.95 20.18
N ILE A 217 0.06 -9.81 20.01
CA ILE A 217 -1.08 -9.68 19.09
C ILE A 217 -0.60 -9.87 17.65
N TYR A 218 0.55 -9.28 17.28
CA TYR A 218 1.12 -9.43 15.94
C TYR A 218 1.41 -10.90 15.62
N LYS A 219 2.10 -11.62 16.51
CA LYS A 219 2.40 -13.06 16.35
C LYS A 219 1.13 -13.90 16.27
N LYS A 220 0.15 -13.62 17.13
CA LYS A 220 -1.06 -14.43 17.26
C LYS A 220 -2.03 -14.24 16.10
N PHE A 221 -2.16 -13.03 15.59
CA PHE A 221 -3.24 -12.65 14.67
C PHE A 221 -2.76 -12.09 13.33
N VAL A 222 -1.70 -11.28 13.32
CA VAL A 222 -1.29 -10.57 12.09
C VAL A 222 -0.41 -11.46 11.21
N GLN A 223 0.66 -12.02 11.77
CA GLN A 223 1.60 -12.86 11.03
C GLN A 223 0.92 -14.04 10.33
N PRO A 224 0.05 -14.84 10.99
CA PRO A 224 -0.60 -15.97 10.30
C PRO A 224 -1.48 -15.55 9.13
N THR A 225 -2.15 -14.38 9.20
CA THR A 225 -2.95 -13.87 8.09
C THR A 225 -2.08 -13.43 6.91
N GLN A 226 -0.93 -12.80 7.19
CA GLN A 226 0.04 -12.41 6.16
C GLN A 226 0.63 -13.63 5.46
N GLU A 227 1.09 -14.63 6.21
CA GLU A 227 1.61 -15.90 5.67
C GLU A 227 0.57 -16.60 4.78
N LYS A 228 -0.69 -16.68 5.24
CA LYS A 228 -1.79 -17.26 4.45
C LYS A 228 -2.05 -16.50 3.16
N ILE A 229 -2.05 -15.16 3.20
CA ILE A 229 -2.26 -14.34 2.00
C ILE A 229 -1.13 -14.58 1.00
N PHE A 230 0.13 -14.36 1.39
CA PHE A 230 1.24 -14.46 0.45
C PHE A 230 1.45 -15.86 -0.10
N SER A 231 1.12 -16.92 0.66
CA SER A 231 1.15 -18.30 0.15
C SER A 231 0.03 -18.63 -0.82
N ALA A 232 -1.07 -17.86 -0.82
CA ALA A 232 -2.24 -18.08 -1.66
C ALA A 232 -2.31 -17.13 -2.90
N LEU A 233 -1.35 -16.21 -3.03
CA LEU A 233 -1.26 -15.35 -4.21
C LEU A 233 -0.77 -16.12 -5.43
N GLU A 234 -1.26 -15.71 -6.60
CA GLU A 234 -0.72 -16.17 -7.86
C GLU A 234 0.77 -15.88 -7.98
N THR A 235 1.57 -16.91 -8.21
CA THR A 235 3.04 -16.86 -8.17
C THR A 235 3.67 -16.03 -9.29
N THR A 236 2.87 -15.60 -10.27
CA THR A 236 3.33 -14.83 -11.44
C THR A 236 3.57 -13.35 -11.15
N SER A 237 3.09 -12.84 -10.02
CA SER A 237 3.22 -11.43 -9.65
C SER A 237 3.92 -11.26 -8.32
N PRO A 238 4.98 -10.42 -8.27
CA PRO A 238 5.64 -10.09 -7.02
C PRO A 238 4.70 -9.40 -6.03
N SER A 239 4.93 -9.67 -4.75
CA SER A 239 4.13 -9.15 -3.65
C SER A 239 4.95 -8.30 -2.68
N ILE A 240 4.36 -7.22 -2.17
CA ILE A 240 4.98 -6.27 -1.26
C ILE A 240 4.20 -6.26 0.04
N LEU A 241 4.87 -6.49 1.17
CA LEU A 241 4.30 -6.25 2.49
C LEU A 241 4.73 -4.86 2.98
N PHE A 242 3.80 -3.95 3.12
CA PHE A 242 4.03 -2.69 3.81
C PHE A 242 3.61 -2.81 5.29
N THR A 243 4.51 -2.44 6.19
CA THR A 243 4.25 -2.36 7.63
C THR A 243 4.64 -0.97 8.14
N LYS A 244 3.65 -0.21 8.58
CA LYS A 244 3.89 1.13 9.10
C LYS A 244 4.74 1.07 10.37
N GLU A 245 5.97 1.59 10.32
CA GLU A 245 6.89 1.74 11.46
C GLU A 245 6.98 0.51 12.39
N SER A 246 6.85 -0.70 11.86
CA SER A 246 7.01 -1.93 12.64
C SER A 246 8.48 -2.20 12.93
N PRO A 247 8.85 -2.42 14.20
CA PRO A 247 10.21 -2.84 14.55
C PRO A 247 10.46 -4.34 14.37
N HIS A 248 9.42 -5.12 14.01
CA HIS A 248 9.43 -6.59 14.03
C HIS A 248 9.90 -7.20 12.71
N LEU A 249 11.14 -6.85 12.26
CA LEU A 249 11.69 -7.32 11.00
C LEU A 249 11.68 -8.85 10.86
N ASP A 250 11.98 -9.58 11.94
CA ASP A 250 11.99 -11.05 11.92
C ASP A 250 10.62 -11.66 11.56
N LEU A 251 9.53 -11.03 12.01
CA LEU A 251 8.18 -11.47 11.68
C LEU A 251 7.83 -11.10 10.23
N MET A 252 8.24 -9.93 9.78
CA MET A 252 8.03 -9.50 8.40
C MET A 252 8.76 -10.42 7.40
N LEU A 253 9.98 -10.83 7.72
CA LEU A 253 10.78 -11.76 6.90
C LEU A 253 10.12 -13.15 6.74
N ARG A 254 9.26 -13.55 7.67
CA ARG A 254 8.51 -14.82 7.60
C ARG A 254 7.19 -14.71 6.85
N SER A 255 6.75 -13.51 6.50
CA SER A 255 5.44 -13.28 5.88
C SER A 255 5.24 -14.00 4.54
N GLY A 256 6.32 -14.31 3.82
CA GLY A 256 6.29 -14.86 2.46
C GLY A 256 6.21 -13.80 1.35
N ALA A 257 6.19 -12.52 1.70
CA ALA A 257 6.23 -11.43 0.71
C ALA A 257 7.56 -11.38 -0.04
N SER A 258 7.55 -11.04 -1.33
CA SER A 258 8.75 -10.86 -2.14
C SER A 258 9.54 -9.60 -1.74
N VAL A 259 8.86 -8.60 -1.19
CA VAL A 259 9.42 -7.29 -0.82
C VAL A 259 8.89 -6.86 0.54
N LEU A 260 9.76 -6.32 1.38
CA LEU A 260 9.37 -5.67 2.63
C LEU A 260 9.46 -4.15 2.48
N SER A 261 8.31 -3.48 2.55
CA SER A 261 8.23 -2.03 2.61
C SER A 261 8.24 -1.59 4.07
N VAL A 262 9.39 -1.06 4.50
CA VAL A 262 9.71 -0.85 5.92
C VAL A 262 9.64 0.63 6.33
N GLY A 263 9.31 0.86 7.60
CA GLY A 263 9.37 2.16 8.22
C GLY A 263 10.80 2.67 8.47
N ASN A 264 10.95 3.95 8.85
CA ASN A 264 12.26 4.53 9.10
C ASN A 264 12.88 4.05 10.43
N CYS A 265 12.10 3.38 11.28
CA CYS A 265 12.60 2.67 12.47
C CYS A 265 13.56 1.51 12.11
N ILE A 266 13.52 1.00 10.87
CA ILE A 266 14.41 -0.05 10.38
C ILE A 266 15.62 0.58 9.67
N ASN A 267 16.81 0.31 10.18
CA ASN A 267 18.04 0.64 9.44
C ASN A 267 18.28 -0.41 8.35
N LEU A 268 18.33 0.03 7.09
CA LEU A 268 18.45 -0.87 5.94
C LEU A 268 19.78 -1.63 5.91
N LYS A 269 20.87 -1.06 6.42
CA LYS A 269 22.21 -1.69 6.37
C LYS A 269 22.27 -2.97 7.22
N PRO A 270 21.87 -3.01 8.50
CA PRO A 270 21.78 -4.27 9.25
C PRO A 270 20.66 -5.19 8.71
N ALA A 271 19.54 -4.64 8.24
CA ALA A 271 18.46 -5.44 7.67
C ALA A 271 18.91 -6.25 6.44
N GLN A 272 19.66 -5.63 5.53
CA GLN A 272 20.22 -6.32 4.36
C GLN A 272 21.31 -7.34 4.74
N LYS A 273 22.07 -7.12 5.82
CA LYS A 273 23.01 -8.13 6.31
C LYS A 273 22.29 -9.35 6.89
N GLN A 274 21.16 -9.14 7.54
CA GLN A 274 20.33 -10.21 8.11
C GLN A 274 19.65 -11.04 7.00
N ALA A 275 19.16 -10.41 5.95
CA ALA A 275 18.49 -11.07 4.83
C ALA A 275 18.97 -10.46 3.49
N PRO A 276 20.14 -10.91 2.97
CA PRO A 276 20.78 -10.30 1.79
C PRO A 276 19.98 -10.40 0.50
N GLU A 277 19.15 -11.44 0.37
CA GLU A 277 18.31 -11.67 -0.81
C GLU A 277 16.94 -10.97 -0.72
N MET A 278 16.57 -10.45 0.46
CA MET A 278 15.32 -9.72 0.60
C MET A 278 15.39 -8.38 -0.12
N ILE A 279 14.32 -8.05 -0.83
CA ILE A 279 14.15 -6.73 -1.43
C ILE A 279 13.49 -5.82 -0.40
N TYR A 280 14.10 -4.67 -0.15
CA TYR A 280 13.54 -3.66 0.74
C TYR A 280 12.99 -2.47 -0.03
N GLN A 281 11.80 -2.03 0.33
CA GLN A 281 11.19 -0.80 -0.15
C GLN A 281 11.15 0.22 0.98
N GLY A 282 11.46 1.47 0.66
CA GLY A 282 11.45 2.59 1.62
C GLY A 282 12.83 3.24 1.66
N ASN A 283 13.24 3.95 2.74
CA ASN A 283 12.40 4.24 3.91
C ASN A 283 12.65 5.68 4.41
N VAL A 284 12.64 6.62 3.43
CA VAL A 284 12.82 8.04 3.78
C VAL A 284 11.61 8.52 4.59
N ASP A 285 11.89 9.25 5.69
CA ASP A 285 10.83 9.82 6.52
C ASP A 285 9.98 10.83 5.71
N ASN A 286 8.69 10.56 5.61
CA ASN A 286 7.76 11.42 4.88
C ASN A 286 7.62 12.82 5.50
N LYS A 287 7.96 12.99 6.79
CA LYS A 287 7.99 14.29 7.45
C LYS A 287 9.12 15.16 6.91
N ILE A 288 10.27 14.56 6.57
CA ILE A 288 11.38 15.32 5.94
C ILE A 288 10.93 15.86 4.58
N VAL A 289 10.18 15.07 3.81
CA VAL A 289 9.68 15.55 2.52
C VAL A 289 8.58 16.61 2.68
N ALA A 290 7.79 16.52 3.75
CA ALA A 290 6.73 17.49 4.02
C ALA A 290 7.25 18.82 4.58
N ASP A 291 8.15 18.75 5.54
CA ASP A 291 8.49 19.88 6.42
C ASP A 291 9.94 20.36 6.23
N GLY A 292 10.79 19.56 5.57
CA GLY A 292 12.19 19.85 5.35
C GLY A 292 12.47 20.72 4.12
N THR A 293 13.70 21.23 4.06
CA THR A 293 14.24 21.93 2.90
C THR A 293 14.61 20.93 1.78
N LYS A 294 14.86 21.42 0.57
CA LYS A 294 15.38 20.60 -0.53
C LYS A 294 16.70 19.92 -0.18
N GLU A 295 17.54 20.57 0.60
CA GLU A 295 18.81 19.99 1.09
C GLU A 295 18.54 18.85 2.08
N ASP A 296 17.63 19.01 3.03
CA ASP A 296 17.25 17.96 3.98
C ASP A 296 16.73 16.71 3.23
N ILE A 297 15.90 16.91 2.21
CA ILE A 297 15.38 15.83 1.36
C ILE A 297 16.55 15.15 0.63
N THR A 298 17.47 15.91 0.07
CA THR A 298 18.65 15.39 -0.63
C THR A 298 19.51 14.54 0.30
N GLN A 299 19.80 15.02 1.50
CA GLN A 299 20.59 14.29 2.50
C GLN A 299 19.89 13.02 2.98
N ALA A 300 18.56 13.06 3.18
CA ALA A 300 17.79 11.88 3.57
C ALA A 300 17.83 10.79 2.50
N ILE A 301 17.72 11.15 1.22
CA ILE A 301 17.82 10.21 0.11
C ILE A 301 19.23 9.61 0.01
N ARG A 302 20.28 10.43 0.11
CA ARG A 302 21.67 9.96 0.12
C ARG A 302 21.92 8.95 1.23
N LYS A 303 21.51 9.29 2.46
CA LYS A 303 21.60 8.40 3.63
C LYS A 303 20.88 7.08 3.40
N CYS A 304 19.67 7.11 2.82
CA CYS A 304 18.91 5.91 2.49
C CYS A 304 19.68 5.04 1.50
N PHE A 305 20.26 5.61 0.45
CA PHE A 305 21.09 4.87 -0.52
C PHE A 305 22.42 4.36 0.07
N GLU A 306 23.04 5.07 0.97
CA GLU A 306 24.23 4.59 1.70
C GLU A 306 23.88 3.38 2.59
N GLN A 307 22.73 3.41 3.24
CA GLN A 307 22.27 2.30 4.08
C GLN A 307 21.89 1.07 3.24
N SER A 308 21.19 1.27 2.13
CA SER A 308 20.73 0.16 1.27
C SER A 308 21.83 -0.36 0.32
N GLY A 309 22.92 0.37 0.13
CA GLY A 309 23.94 0.04 -0.87
C GLY A 309 23.38 -0.01 -2.30
N ARG A 310 22.19 0.50 -2.55
CA ARG A 310 21.46 0.48 -3.84
C ARG A 310 21.17 -0.92 -4.40
N LYS A 311 21.36 -1.97 -3.62
CA LYS A 311 21.11 -3.35 -4.03
C LYS A 311 19.80 -3.85 -3.43
N ASN A 312 19.00 -4.59 -4.20
CA ASN A 312 17.71 -5.12 -3.76
C ASN A 312 16.88 -4.03 -3.06
N HIS A 313 16.78 -2.84 -3.68
CA HIS A 313 16.17 -1.68 -3.07
C HIS A 313 15.21 -0.95 -4.02
N ILE A 314 14.07 -0.54 -3.49
CA ILE A 314 13.09 0.32 -4.12
C ILE A 314 12.97 1.57 -3.24
N LEU A 315 13.32 2.75 -3.75
CA LEU A 315 13.20 3.97 -2.96
C LEU A 315 11.72 4.37 -2.83
N ASN A 316 11.30 4.52 -1.60
CA ASN A 316 9.98 5.00 -1.22
C ASN A 316 10.08 5.75 0.12
N LEU A 317 8.97 6.21 0.63
CA LEU A 317 8.88 6.79 1.97
C LEU A 317 8.56 5.70 3.00
N ASN A 318 8.74 6.02 4.28
CA ASN A 318 8.31 5.18 5.40
C ASN A 318 6.78 5.03 5.50
N HIS A 319 6.02 5.96 4.91
CA HIS A 319 4.56 5.97 4.81
C HIS A 319 4.14 6.79 3.58
N GLY A 320 2.84 6.96 3.36
CA GLY A 320 2.35 7.82 2.27
C GLY A 320 2.70 9.30 2.46
N LEU A 321 2.76 10.03 1.35
CA LEU A 321 2.89 11.48 1.36
C LEU A 321 1.87 12.12 2.31
N LEU A 322 2.30 13.10 3.07
CA LEU A 322 1.42 13.88 3.96
C LEU A 322 0.67 14.93 3.14
N GLU A 323 -0.56 15.24 3.53
CA GLU A 323 -1.39 16.21 2.83
C GLU A 323 -0.73 17.59 2.66
N ARG A 324 0.04 18.01 3.68
CA ARG A 324 0.75 19.30 3.70
C ARG A 324 2.07 19.30 2.93
N THR A 325 2.46 18.17 2.33
CA THR A 325 3.72 18.08 1.58
C THR A 325 3.67 19.00 0.35
N PRO A 326 4.59 19.97 0.19
CA PRO A 326 4.66 20.80 -1.00
C PRO A 326 4.94 19.94 -2.25
N PHE A 327 4.20 20.18 -3.32
CA PHE A 327 4.36 19.41 -4.56
C PHE A 327 5.76 19.53 -5.16
N GLU A 328 6.39 20.67 -5.02
CA GLU A 328 7.78 20.92 -5.41
C GLU A 328 8.79 20.03 -4.66
N ASN A 329 8.50 19.69 -3.40
CA ASN A 329 9.32 18.75 -2.62
C ASN A 329 9.16 17.32 -3.15
N VAL A 330 7.95 16.94 -3.58
CA VAL A 330 7.70 15.66 -4.24
C VAL A 330 8.47 15.56 -5.55
N GLN A 331 8.44 16.61 -6.38
CA GLN A 331 9.22 16.67 -7.62
C GLN A 331 10.73 16.61 -7.35
N HIS A 332 11.20 17.33 -6.34
CA HIS A 332 12.61 17.33 -5.93
C HIS A 332 13.05 15.93 -5.45
N PHE A 333 12.22 15.25 -4.64
CA PHE A 333 12.48 13.89 -4.19
C PHE A 333 12.73 12.94 -5.37
N VAL A 334 11.85 12.94 -6.37
CA VAL A 334 12.00 12.05 -7.55
C VAL A 334 13.23 12.42 -8.38
N LYS A 335 13.51 13.72 -8.56
CA LYS A 335 14.70 14.19 -9.28
C LYS A 335 15.98 13.69 -8.62
N VAL A 336 16.13 13.93 -7.32
CA VAL A 336 17.30 13.53 -6.52
C VAL A 336 17.44 12.01 -6.47
N ALA A 337 16.33 11.28 -6.30
CA ALA A 337 16.32 9.83 -6.33
C ALA A 337 16.91 9.26 -7.62
N LYS A 338 16.59 9.84 -8.78
CA LYS A 338 17.13 9.43 -10.08
C LYS A 338 18.62 9.79 -10.26
N GLU A 339 19.03 10.91 -9.72
CA GLU A 339 20.40 11.41 -9.80
C GLU A 339 21.36 10.54 -8.98
N PHE A 340 21.02 10.32 -7.69
CA PHE A 340 21.90 9.59 -6.74
C PHE A 340 21.60 8.08 -6.66
N GLY A 341 20.53 7.61 -7.27
CA GLY A 341 20.17 6.19 -7.27
C GLY A 341 20.89 5.35 -8.31
N ARG A 342 21.82 5.91 -9.11
CA ARG A 342 22.60 5.17 -10.12
C ARG A 342 23.39 4.04 -9.49
N VAL A 343 23.39 2.90 -10.16
CA VAL A 343 24.15 1.69 -9.79
C VAL A 343 25.29 1.59 -10.77
N GLU A 344 26.52 1.48 -10.26
CA GLU A 344 27.74 1.30 -11.05
C GLU A 344 27.87 -0.13 -11.58
#